data_6a4493f4ad08ddafd753a090982ce500
#
_entry.id   6a4493f4ad08ddafd753a090982ce500
#
_cell.length_a   1.000
_cell.length_b   1.000
_cell.length_c   1.000
_cell.angle_alpha   90.00
_cell.angle_beta   90.00
_cell.angle_gamma   90.00
#
_symmetry.space_group_name_H-M   'P 1'
#
loop_
_entity.id
_entity.type
_entity.pdbx_description
1 polymer ?
#
loop_
_entity_poly.entity_id
_entity_poly.type
_entity_poly.pdbx_seq_one_letter_code
_entity_poly.pdbx_strand_id
1 'polypeptide(L)' 'MTNKQRKTMIEQWVTQQNPKAILHAADARCGARFAVYVVEKPGEFGTRCTDYLPLEQLEQYLLGVFYASEFNRLIGKKSA' A
#
# COMPACT_ATOMS: atom_id res chain seq x y z
N MET A 1 11.79 3.32 15.03
CA MET A 1 11.27 2.27 14.12
C MET A 1 12.16 2.16 12.90
N THR A 2 12.57 0.95 12.57
CA THR A 2 13.36 0.72 11.37
C THR A 2 12.48 0.72 10.13
N ASN A 3 13.10 0.88 8.95
CA ASN A 3 12.35 0.80 7.69
C ASN A 3 11.68 -0.57 7.50
N LYS A 4 12.35 -1.62 7.95
CA LYS A 4 11.79 -2.97 7.89
C LYS A 4 10.53 -3.10 8.74
N GLN A 5 10.55 -2.55 9.94
CA GLN A 5 9.39 -2.56 10.81
C GLN A 5 8.25 -1.71 10.24
N ARG A 6 8.60 -0.55 9.69
CA ARG A 6 7.61 0.33 9.07
C ARG A 6 6.95 -0.34 7.86
N LYS A 7 7.75 -1.01 7.03
CA LYS A 7 7.23 -1.75 5.89
C LYS A 7 6.25 -2.84 6.31
N THR A 8 6.62 -3.62 7.33
CA THR A 8 5.75 -4.68 7.86
C THR A 8 4.44 -4.10 8.40
N MET A 9 4.52 -3.01 9.11
CA MET A 9 3.33 -2.33 9.66
C MET A 9 2.40 -1.87 8.53
N ILE A 10 2.95 -1.26 7.50
CA ILE A 10 2.15 -0.79 6.37
C ILE A 10 1.51 -1.96 5.63
N GLU A 11 2.26 -3.04 5.43
CA GLU A 11 1.72 -4.24 4.81
C GLU A 11 0.54 -4.80 5.59
N GLN A 12 0.63 -4.82 6.91
CA GLN A 12 -0.47 -5.27 7.75
C GLN A 12 -1.69 -4.35 7.60
N TRP A 13 -1.49 -3.05 7.58
CA TRP A 13 -2.58 -2.10 7.41
C TRP A 13 -3.35 -2.33 6.12
N VAL A 14 -2.63 -2.41 5.01
CA VAL A 14 -3.28 -2.56 3.71
C VAL A 14 -3.94 -3.94 3.58
N THR A 15 -3.33 -4.98 4.12
CA THR A 15 -3.89 -6.33 4.09
C THR A 15 -5.16 -6.42 4.92
N GLN A 16 -5.23 -5.70 6.04
CA GLN A 16 -6.44 -5.64 6.83
C GLN A 16 -7.60 -4.98 6.07
N GLN A 17 -7.29 -3.99 5.25
CA GLN A 17 -8.32 -3.34 4.46
C GLN A 17 -8.74 -4.19 3.26
N ASN A 18 -7.77 -4.86 2.63
CA ASN A 18 -8.06 -5.73 1.50
C ASN A 18 -6.98 -6.83 1.44
N PRO A 19 -7.35 -8.11 1.64
CA PRO A 19 -6.38 -9.20 1.62
C PRO A 19 -5.63 -9.34 0.30
N LYS A 20 -6.13 -8.75 -0.78
CA LYS A 20 -5.48 -8.76 -2.09
C LYS A 20 -4.53 -7.59 -2.28
N ALA A 21 -4.43 -6.69 -1.30
CA ALA A 21 -3.53 -5.55 -1.37
C ALA A 21 -2.13 -5.97 -0.92
N ILE A 22 -1.14 -5.50 -1.68
CA ILE A 22 0.27 -5.78 -1.38
C ILE A 22 1.08 -4.50 -1.52
N LEU A 23 2.27 -4.49 -0.92
CA LEU A 23 3.26 -3.46 -1.17
C LEU A 23 4.20 -3.94 -2.27
N HIS A 24 4.36 -3.12 -3.29
CA HIS A 24 5.30 -3.39 -4.36
C HIS A 24 6.45 -2.40 -4.28
N ALA A 25 7.67 -2.92 -4.26
CA ALA A 25 8.87 -2.09 -4.20
C ALA A 25 9.32 -1.73 -5.61
N ALA A 26 9.61 -0.47 -5.83
CA ALA A 26 10.26 -0.02 -7.05
C ALA A 26 11.76 0.03 -6.83
N ASP A 27 12.52 -0.40 -7.81
CA ASP A 27 13.96 -0.28 -7.80
C ASP A 27 14.32 1.14 -8.22
N ALA A 28 14.60 1.99 -7.25
CA ALA A 28 14.91 3.38 -7.50
C ALA A 28 16.34 3.69 -7.09
N ARG A 29 17.05 4.40 -7.94
CA ARG A 29 18.43 4.80 -7.67
C ARG A 29 18.55 5.73 -6.47
N CYS A 30 17.49 6.47 -6.18
CA CYS A 30 17.47 7.44 -5.09
C CYS A 30 16.91 6.89 -3.79
N GLY A 31 16.79 5.57 -3.68
CA GLY A 31 16.26 4.91 -2.49
C GLY A 31 15.01 4.11 -2.81
N ALA A 32 14.65 3.24 -1.88
CA ALA A 32 13.50 2.36 -2.07
C ALA A 32 12.20 3.15 -2.02
N ARG A 33 11.33 2.89 -2.99
CA ARG A 33 9.99 3.47 -3.04
C ARG A 33 8.98 2.35 -3.15
N PHE A 34 7.82 2.55 -2.59
CA PHE A 34 6.79 1.53 -2.48
C PHE A 34 5.44 2.09 -2.90
N ALA A 35 4.63 1.22 -3.47
CA ALA A 35 3.26 1.54 -3.82
C ALA A 35 2.34 0.41 -3.38
N VAL A 36 1.08 0.74 -3.13
CA VAL A 36 0.05 -0.26 -2.82
C VAL A 36 -0.57 -0.73 -4.13
N TYR A 37 -0.60 -2.05 -4.31
CA TYR A 37 -1.24 -2.70 -5.45
C TYR A 37 -2.32 -3.64 -4.95
N VAL A 38 -3.39 -3.76 -5.72
CA VAL A 38 -4.41 -4.78 -5.52
C VAL A 38 -4.28 -5.81 -6.63
N VAL A 39 -4.02 -7.05 -6.25
CA VAL A 39 -3.84 -8.17 -7.19
C VAL A 39 -5.05 -9.08 -7.08
N GLU A 40 -5.94 -9.02 -8.07
CA GLU A 40 -7.18 -9.78 -8.04
C GLU A 40 -6.96 -11.27 -8.27
N LYS A 41 -6.01 -11.62 -9.13
CA LYS A 41 -5.70 -13.00 -9.44
C LYS A 41 -4.19 -13.24 -9.36
N PRO A 42 -3.76 -14.39 -8.83
CA PRO A 42 -2.34 -14.72 -8.81
C PRO A 42 -1.73 -14.66 -10.21
N GLY A 43 -0.53 -14.12 -10.31
CA GLY A 43 0.18 -13.98 -11.57
C GLY A 43 -0.15 -12.74 -12.39
N GLU A 44 -1.14 -11.97 -11.99
CA GLU A 44 -1.43 -10.69 -12.62
C GLU A 44 -0.59 -9.58 -12.01
N PHE A 45 -0.40 -8.49 -12.77
CA PHE A 45 0.33 -7.33 -12.27
C PHE A 45 -0.42 -6.56 -11.20
N GLY A 46 -1.73 -6.63 -11.21
CA GLY A 46 -2.55 -5.89 -10.29
C GLY A 46 -2.77 -4.44 -10.69
N THR A 47 -3.49 -3.72 -9.85
CA THR A 47 -3.81 -2.31 -10.06
C THR A 47 -3.09 -1.47 -9.01
N ARG A 48 -2.36 -0.45 -9.46
CA ARG A 48 -1.67 0.47 -8.57
C ARG A 48 -2.69 1.43 -7.95
N CYS A 49 -2.68 1.51 -6.62
CA CYS A 49 -3.58 2.38 -5.87
C CYS A 49 -2.92 3.66 -5.38
N THR A 50 -1.60 3.67 -5.27
CA THR A 50 -0.85 4.85 -4.82
C THR A 50 0.34 5.09 -5.73
N ASP A 51 0.91 6.29 -5.65
CA ASP A 51 2.21 6.53 -6.28
C ASP A 51 3.30 5.78 -5.52
N TYR A 52 4.44 5.61 -6.17
CA TYR A 52 5.62 5.07 -5.50
C TYR A 52 6.22 6.14 -4.61
N LEU A 53 6.23 5.87 -3.30
CA LEU A 53 6.66 6.82 -2.29
C LEU A 53 7.67 6.16 -1.35
N PRO A 54 8.61 6.94 -0.78
CA PRO A 54 9.41 6.44 0.34
C PRO A 54 8.50 5.98 1.46
N LEU A 55 8.93 5.00 2.24
CA LEU A 55 8.09 4.40 3.29
C LEU A 55 7.52 5.43 4.24
N GLU A 56 8.30 6.43 4.63
CA GLU A 56 7.85 7.48 5.53
C GLU A 56 6.69 8.27 4.95
N GLN A 57 6.79 8.64 3.69
CA GLN A 57 5.74 9.38 3.01
C GLN A 57 4.52 8.50 2.75
N LEU A 58 4.75 7.24 2.41
CA LEU A 58 3.66 6.29 2.21
C LEU A 58 2.89 6.08 3.52
N GLU A 59 3.59 5.98 4.64
CA GLU A 59 2.95 5.89 5.95
C GLU A 59 2.05 7.08 6.22
N GLN A 60 2.55 8.29 6.00
CA GLN A 60 1.77 9.51 6.21
C GLN A 60 0.56 9.57 5.28
N TYR A 61 0.76 9.20 4.03
CA TYR A 61 -0.33 9.16 3.07
C TYR A 61 -1.43 8.19 3.52
N LEU A 62 -1.04 6.99 3.92
CA LEU A 62 -2.01 5.98 4.34
C LEU A 62 -2.71 6.33 5.65
N LEU A 63 -2.00 6.95 6.58
CA LEU A 63 -2.63 7.43 7.82
C LEU A 63 -3.73 8.43 7.54
N GLY A 64 -3.48 9.37 6.62
CA GLY A 64 -4.51 10.31 6.20
C GLY A 64 -5.69 9.62 5.52
N VAL A 65 -5.41 8.65 4.68
CA VAL A 65 -6.43 7.95 3.91
C VAL A 65 -7.22 6.95 4.76
N PHE A 66 -6.59 6.36 5.79
CA PHE A 66 -7.28 5.43 6.69
C PHE A 66 -8.48 6.07 7.37
N TYR A 67 -8.40 7.35 7.65
CA TYR A 67 -9.50 8.08 8.26
C TYR A 67 -10.44 8.70 7.21
N ALA A 68 -10.15 8.49 5.94
CA ALA A 68 -10.99 8.92 4.85
C ALA A 68 -11.56 7.71 4.12
N SER A 69 -12.81 7.75 3.75
CA SER A 69 -13.46 6.66 3.03
C SER A 69 -12.78 6.34 1.69
N GLU A 70 -11.98 7.25 1.20
CA GLU A 70 -11.29 7.09 -0.08
C GLU A 70 -10.26 5.97 -0.08
N PHE A 71 -9.66 5.66 1.07
CA PHE A 71 -8.72 4.56 1.14
C PHE A 71 -9.37 3.25 0.72
N ASN A 72 -10.56 2.99 1.25
CA ASN A 72 -11.30 1.77 0.93
C ASN A 72 -11.65 1.70 -0.54
N ARG A 73 -11.97 2.84 -1.13
CA ARG A 73 -12.28 2.93 -2.55
C ARG A 73 -11.04 2.65 -3.41
N LEU A 74 -9.89 3.21 -3.02
CA LEU A 74 -8.65 3.07 -3.78
C LEU A 74 -8.16 1.62 -3.85
N ILE A 75 -8.26 0.89 -2.76
CA ILE A 75 -7.82 -0.51 -2.73
C ILE A 75 -8.95 -1.48 -3.00
N GLY A 76 -10.11 -0.98 -3.39
CA GLY A 76 -11.22 -1.84 -3.80
C GLY A 76 -11.89 -2.60 -2.68
N LYS A 77 -11.84 -2.10 -1.45
CA LYS A 77 -12.55 -2.73 -0.34
C LYS A 77 -14.04 -2.62 -0.58
N LYS A 78 -14.71 -3.77 -0.55
CA LYS A 78 -16.15 -3.78 -0.69
C LYS A 78 -16.78 -3.39 0.64
N SER A 79 -17.72 -2.47 0.58
CA SER A 79 -18.58 -2.22 1.71
C SER A 79 -19.40 -3.46 1.99
N ALA A 80 -19.42 -3.82 3.21
CA ALA A 80 -20.25 -4.94 3.60
C ALA A 80 -21.73 -4.55 3.37
#